data_6da57c8f7142e123c33ed84a0ec4ff0d
#
_entry.id   6da57c8f7142e123c33ed84a0ec4ff0d
#
_cell.length_a   1.000
_cell.length_b   1.000
_cell.length_c   1.000
_cell.angle_alpha   90.00
_cell.angle_beta   90.00
_cell.angle_gamma   90.00
#
_symmetry.space_group_name_H-M   'P 1'
#
loop_
_entity.id
_entity.type
_entity.pdbx_description
1 polymer ?
#
loop_
_entity_poly.entity_id
_entity_poly.type
_entity_poly.pdbx_seq_one_letter_code
_entity_poly.pdbx_strand_id
1 'polypeptide(L)'
;MKILEKKLNGYFLNYDMFVMIADVQLKEGAEDDFKSWFSESNKVLSGFPGFVSRKFLKSTDGSYRIVVEHESKETFVKMHNSPEHEKVHPAGHAFMSGPPQRKTYTVAAE
;
A
#
# COMPACT_ATOMS: atom_id res chain seq x y z
N MET A 1 6.20 -16.79 -0.28
CA MET A 1 6.69 -17.39 -0.16
C MET A 1 6.70 -17.59 -0.43
N LYS A 2 6.74 -17.07 -0.80
CA LYS A 2 7.10 -17.55 -0.87
C LYS A 2 7.72 -17.77 -1.19
N ILE A 3 7.57 -17.59 -1.54
CA ILE A 3 8.42 -18.26 -1.66
C ILE A 3 8.78 -18.63 -2.31
N LEU A 4 9.10 -18.21 -2.56
CA LEU A 4 9.73 -18.89 -2.88
C LEU A 4 9.61 -19.32 -3.44
N GLU A 5 9.50 -19.25 -3.83
CA GLU A 5 9.60 -19.98 -4.06
C GLU A 5 9.88 -20.03 -4.38
N LYS A 6 10.13 -19.90 -4.66
CA LYS A 6 10.48 -20.39 -4.81
C LYS A 6 10.93 -20.79 -4.67
N LYS A 7 11.30 -20.84 -4.77
CA LYS A 7 11.51 -21.61 -4.47
C LYS A 7 12.23 -22.12 -4.35
N LEU A 8 13.02 -21.81 -4.29
CA LEU A 8 13.38 -22.70 -3.89
C LEU A 8 12.94 -23.72 -3.54
N ASN A 9 13.06 -24.29 -3.56
CA ASN A 9 12.47 -25.16 -3.20
C ASN A 9 11.34 -25.04 -3.21
N GLY A 10 11.33 -24.99 -3.44
CA GLY A 10 9.95 -24.74 -3.53
C GLY A 10 9.42 -23.63 -2.71
N TYR A 11 10.14 -22.99 -2.03
CA TYR A 11 9.65 -21.85 -1.30
C TYR A 11 10.35 -20.60 -1.78
N PHE A 12 9.73 -19.51 -1.45
CA PHE A 12 10.23 -18.21 -1.83
C PHE A 12 11.23 -17.68 -0.85
N LEU A 13 12.15 -16.92 -1.42
CA LEU A 13 12.83 -15.90 -0.65
C LEU A 13 12.20 -14.58 -1.04
N ASN A 14 11.64 -13.86 -0.10
CA ASN A 14 10.89 -12.63 -0.37
C ASN A 14 11.77 -11.39 -0.42
N TYR A 15 13.02 -11.54 -0.88
CA TYR A 15 13.96 -10.41 -0.91
C TYR A 15 13.62 -9.39 -1.98
N ASP A 16 12.72 -9.75 -2.91
CA ASP A 16 12.25 -8.80 -3.93
C ASP A 16 11.00 -8.05 -3.49
N MET A 17 10.45 -8.39 -2.33
CA MET A 17 9.27 -7.70 -1.82
C MET A 17 9.50 -6.21 -1.77
N PHE A 18 8.51 -5.49 -2.28
CA PHE A 18 8.54 -4.05 -2.35
C PHE A 18 7.51 -3.48 -1.39
N VAL A 19 7.92 -2.51 -0.58
CA VAL A 19 7.07 -1.91 0.44
C VAL A 19 7.04 -0.41 0.25
N MET A 20 5.84 0.18 0.20
CA MET A 20 5.67 1.63 0.20
C MET A 20 5.03 2.02 1.51
N ILE A 21 5.62 2.99 2.18
CA ILE A 21 5.07 3.54 3.42
C ILE A 21 4.81 5.02 3.19
N ALA A 22 3.59 5.46 3.53
CA ALA A 22 3.20 6.86 3.38
C ALA A 22 2.72 7.40 4.72
N ASP A 23 3.33 8.48 5.17
CA ASP A 23 2.81 9.23 6.30
C ASP A 23 1.68 10.13 5.79
N VAL A 24 0.54 10.07 6.48
CA VAL A 24 -0.68 10.73 6.04
C VAL A 24 -1.17 11.67 7.13
N GLN A 25 -1.57 12.87 6.73
CA GLN A 25 -2.24 13.81 7.63
C GLN A 25 -3.66 14.02 7.13
N LEU A 26 -4.64 13.73 7.98
CA LEU A 26 -6.04 13.86 7.62
C LEU A 26 -6.59 15.19 8.10
N LYS A 27 -7.56 15.70 7.35
CA LYS A 27 -8.35 16.84 7.80
C LYS A 27 -9.10 16.45 9.05
N GLU A 28 -9.38 17.43 9.89
CA GLU A 28 -10.12 17.19 11.12
C GLU A 28 -11.47 16.55 10.81
N GLY A 29 -11.80 15.48 11.54
CA GLY A 29 -13.06 14.78 11.37
C GLY A 29 -13.12 13.84 10.16
N ALA A 30 -12.04 13.68 9.40
CA ALA A 30 -12.07 12.90 8.17
C ALA A 30 -11.71 11.42 8.36
N GLU A 31 -11.39 10.99 9.58
CA GLU A 31 -10.87 9.63 9.77
C GLU A 31 -11.85 8.56 9.31
N ASP A 32 -13.12 8.64 9.69
CA ASP A 32 -14.09 7.61 9.35
C ASP A 32 -14.35 7.55 7.84
N ASP A 33 -14.46 8.69 7.20
CA ASP A 33 -14.65 8.75 5.75
C ASP A 33 -13.42 8.22 5.03
N PHE A 34 -12.23 8.53 5.54
CA PHE A 34 -11.00 8.01 4.95
C PHE A 34 -10.93 6.49 5.07
N LYS A 35 -11.31 5.93 6.22
CA LYS A 35 -11.35 4.47 6.40
C LYS A 35 -12.27 3.81 5.39
N SER A 36 -13.45 4.39 5.18
CA SER A 36 -14.40 3.86 4.21
C SER A 36 -13.84 3.89 2.80
N TRP A 37 -13.26 5.03 2.41
CA TRP A 37 -12.61 5.14 1.11
C TRP A 37 -11.49 4.13 0.97
N PHE A 38 -10.67 3.98 2.02
CA PHE A 38 -9.52 3.09 2.00
C PHE A 38 -9.96 1.63 1.77
N SER A 39 -10.97 1.19 2.51
CA SER A 39 -11.49 -0.17 2.38
C SER A 39 -12.08 -0.41 0.99
N GLU A 40 -12.82 0.55 0.45
CA GLU A 40 -13.36 0.42 -0.90
C GLU A 40 -12.26 0.38 -1.95
N SER A 41 -11.25 1.24 -1.82
CA SER A 41 -10.13 1.24 -2.76
C SER A 41 -9.36 -0.07 -2.71
N ASN A 42 -9.27 -0.71 -1.54
CA ASN A 42 -8.60 -2.00 -1.41
C ASN A 42 -9.29 -3.08 -2.24
N LYS A 43 -10.63 -3.02 -2.36
CA LYS A 43 -11.36 -4.00 -3.18
C LYS A 43 -10.93 -3.94 -4.63
N VAL A 44 -10.59 -2.75 -5.11
CA VAL A 44 -10.11 -2.56 -6.48
C VAL A 44 -8.65 -2.96 -6.61
N LEU A 45 -7.81 -2.44 -5.71
CA LEU A 45 -6.36 -2.58 -5.85
C LEU A 45 -5.86 -3.97 -5.50
N SER A 46 -6.58 -4.70 -4.65
CA SER A 46 -6.17 -6.06 -4.26
C SER A 46 -6.28 -7.06 -5.40
N GLY A 47 -6.95 -6.72 -6.48
CA GLY A 47 -7.06 -7.58 -7.66
C GLY A 47 -5.85 -7.56 -8.56
N PHE A 48 -4.88 -6.68 -8.32
CA PHE A 48 -3.71 -6.57 -9.19
C PHE A 48 -2.71 -7.69 -8.93
N PRO A 49 -2.09 -8.22 -10.01
CA PRO A 49 -1.01 -9.19 -9.83
C PRO A 49 0.10 -8.61 -8.95
N GLY A 50 0.60 -9.41 -8.03
CA GLY A 50 1.67 -9.02 -7.13
C GLY A 50 1.23 -8.28 -5.89
N PHE A 51 -0.05 -7.95 -5.77
CA PHE A 51 -0.56 -7.32 -4.54
C PHE A 51 -0.45 -8.30 -3.37
N VAL A 52 0.13 -7.84 -2.26
CA VAL A 52 0.24 -8.65 -1.05
C VAL A 52 -0.66 -8.08 0.05
N SER A 53 -0.50 -6.79 0.37
CA SER A 53 -1.32 -6.18 1.41
C SER A 53 -1.34 -4.66 1.26
N ARG A 54 -2.35 -4.05 1.84
CA ARG A 54 -2.45 -2.59 1.92
C ARG A 54 -3.22 -2.27 3.19
N LYS A 55 -2.60 -1.56 4.11
CA LYS A 55 -3.15 -1.29 5.44
C LYS A 55 -3.06 0.17 5.79
N PHE A 56 -4.07 0.65 6.48
CA PHE A 56 -4.10 1.98 7.06
C PHE A 56 -3.91 1.84 8.56
N LEU A 57 -2.85 2.46 9.08
CA LEU A 57 -2.44 2.30 10.47
C LEU A 57 -2.63 3.61 11.22
N LYS A 58 -3.06 3.50 12.45
CA LYS A 58 -3.15 4.63 13.38
C LYS A 58 -2.23 4.33 14.55
N SER A 59 -1.27 5.22 14.80
CA SER A 59 -0.35 5.03 15.89
C SER A 59 -1.00 5.44 17.21
N THR A 60 -0.36 5.05 18.32
CA THR A 60 -0.85 5.40 19.65
C THR A 60 -0.83 6.90 19.91
N ASP A 61 -0.02 7.66 19.17
CA ASP A 61 0.01 9.11 19.29
C ASP A 61 -0.98 9.81 18.35
N GLY A 62 -1.79 9.01 17.60
CA GLY A 62 -2.82 9.56 16.72
C GLY A 62 -2.37 9.85 15.29
N SER A 63 -1.09 9.63 14.95
CA SER A 63 -0.63 9.82 13.58
C SER A 63 -1.02 8.63 12.70
N TYR A 64 -1.03 8.85 11.37
CA TYR A 64 -1.52 7.86 10.42
C TYR A 64 -0.45 7.47 9.42
N ARG A 65 -0.52 6.22 8.98
CA ARG A 65 0.41 5.68 7.99
C ARG A 65 -0.29 4.65 7.11
N ILE A 66 0.05 4.66 5.83
CA ILE A 66 -0.39 3.61 4.91
C ILE A 66 0.82 2.75 4.60
N VAL A 67 0.63 1.42 4.61
CA VAL A 67 1.67 0.47 4.24
C VAL A 67 1.13 -0.40 3.12
N VAL A 68 1.85 -0.44 2.00
CA VAL A 68 1.49 -1.24 0.83
C VAL A 68 2.64 -2.21 0.56
N GLU A 69 2.30 -3.50 0.40
CA GLU A 69 3.28 -4.52 0.08
C GLU A 69 2.94 -5.15 -1.26
N HIS A 70 3.95 -5.30 -2.11
CA HIS A 70 3.84 -5.95 -3.41
C HIS A 70 4.97 -6.96 -3.57
N GLU A 71 4.75 -7.96 -4.42
CA GLU A 71 5.78 -8.99 -4.68
C GLU A 71 7.05 -8.39 -5.27
N SER A 72 6.94 -7.27 -6.01
CA SER A 72 8.09 -6.64 -6.63
C SER A 72 7.80 -5.16 -6.89
N LYS A 73 8.86 -4.41 -7.16
CA LYS A 73 8.73 -3.03 -7.58
C LYS A 73 7.92 -2.94 -8.88
N GLU A 74 8.14 -3.86 -9.80
CA GLU A 74 7.47 -3.85 -11.11
C GLU A 74 5.96 -4.00 -10.96
N THR A 75 5.50 -4.91 -10.11
CA THR A 75 4.05 -5.07 -9.91
C THR A 75 3.45 -3.85 -9.22
N PHE A 76 4.17 -3.25 -8.28
CA PHE A 76 3.71 -2.04 -7.62
C PHE A 76 3.57 -0.89 -8.61
N VAL A 77 4.58 -0.66 -9.44
CA VAL A 77 4.57 0.44 -10.42
C VAL A 77 3.43 0.25 -11.41
N LYS A 78 3.21 -0.99 -11.85
CA LYS A 78 2.12 -1.29 -12.77
C LYS A 78 0.76 -0.96 -12.17
N MET A 79 0.54 -1.33 -10.92
CA MET A 79 -0.69 -0.99 -10.20
C MET A 79 -0.81 0.52 -10.01
N HIS A 80 0.25 1.17 -9.58
CA HIS A 80 0.25 2.60 -9.28
C HIS A 80 -0.06 3.44 -10.52
N ASN A 81 0.37 2.99 -11.71
CA ASN A 81 0.15 3.71 -12.96
C ASN A 81 -1.11 3.25 -13.69
N SER A 82 -1.93 2.39 -13.08
CA SER A 82 -3.12 1.86 -13.73
C SER A 82 -4.27 2.86 -13.76
N PRO A 83 -5.18 2.74 -14.72
CA PRO A 83 -6.40 3.55 -14.71
C PRO A 83 -7.24 3.36 -13.45
N GLU A 84 -7.24 2.14 -12.90
CA GLU A 84 -7.98 1.84 -11.68
C GLU A 84 -7.45 2.64 -10.51
N HIS A 85 -6.13 2.72 -10.36
CA HIS A 85 -5.52 3.51 -9.29
C HIS A 85 -5.84 4.99 -9.48
N GLU A 86 -5.78 5.47 -10.72
CA GLU A 86 -6.10 6.87 -11.01
C GLU A 86 -7.53 7.24 -10.67
N LYS A 87 -8.45 6.28 -10.78
CA LYS A 87 -9.84 6.55 -10.44
C LYS A 87 -10.07 6.69 -8.95
N VAL A 88 -9.38 5.90 -8.12
CA VAL A 88 -9.62 5.91 -6.68
C VAL A 88 -8.74 6.90 -5.93
N HIS A 89 -7.58 7.22 -6.45
CA HIS A 89 -6.54 7.99 -5.76
C HIS A 89 -6.98 9.41 -5.36
N PRO A 90 -7.58 10.21 -6.27
CA PRO A 90 -7.92 11.59 -5.93
C PRO A 90 -8.92 11.71 -4.77
N ALA A 91 -9.84 10.76 -4.66
CA ALA A 91 -10.83 10.79 -3.58
C ALA A 91 -10.17 10.67 -2.21
N GLY A 92 -9.11 9.85 -2.12
CA GLY A 92 -8.37 9.73 -0.86
C GLY A 92 -7.65 11.02 -0.50
N HIS A 93 -7.06 11.68 -1.49
CA HIS A 93 -6.36 12.94 -1.26
C HIS A 93 -7.28 14.04 -0.78
N ALA A 94 -8.56 13.99 -1.14
CA ALA A 94 -9.52 14.98 -0.70
C ALA A 94 -9.70 15.01 0.82
N PHE A 95 -9.41 13.89 1.50
CA PHE A 95 -9.50 13.81 2.96
C PHE A 95 -8.21 14.22 3.67
N MET A 96 -7.16 14.51 2.92
CA MET A 96 -5.85 14.82 3.51
C MET A 96 -5.66 16.32 3.65
N SER A 97 -4.95 16.73 4.71
CA SER A 97 -4.62 18.13 4.93
C SER A 97 -3.38 18.59 4.16
N GLY A 98 -2.67 17.64 3.54
CA GLY A 98 -1.50 17.93 2.71
C GLY A 98 -1.09 16.67 1.99
N PRO A 99 -0.08 16.75 1.09
CA PRO A 99 0.36 15.57 0.35
C PRO A 99 0.98 14.53 1.27
N PRO A 100 0.75 13.24 1.02
CA PRO A 100 1.38 12.20 1.83
C PRO A 100 2.88 12.18 1.61
N GLN A 101 3.63 11.82 2.66
CA GLN A 101 5.09 11.69 2.59
C GLN A 101 5.40 10.21 2.37
N ARG A 102 5.84 9.87 1.15
CA ARG A 102 6.03 8.47 0.76
C ARG A 102 7.49 8.08 0.74
N LYS A 103 7.75 6.83 1.11
CA LYS A 103 9.06 6.23 1.04
C LYS A 103 8.92 4.78 0.62
N THR A 104 9.82 4.31 -0.22
CA THR A 104 9.76 2.93 -0.71
C THR A 104 10.98 2.16 -0.22
N TYR A 105 10.76 0.85 -0.05
CA TYR A 105 11.75 -0.06 0.52
C TYR A 105 11.71 -1.38 -0.24
N THR A 106 12.84 -2.08 -0.22
CA THR A 106 12.84 -3.51 -0.57
C THR A 106 13.19 -4.29 0.70
N VAL A 107 12.64 -5.49 0.81
CA VAL A 107 12.98 -6.35 1.95
C VAL A 107 14.41 -6.82 1.77
N ALA A 108 15.29 -6.44 2.70
CA ALA A 108 16.71 -6.77 2.64
C ALA A 108 17.05 -8.05 3.39
N ALA A 109 16.20 -8.45 4.32
CA ALA A 109 16.39 -9.68 5.10
C ALA A 109 15.08 -10.05 5.77
N GLU A 110 14.94 -11.34 6.10
CA GLU A 110 13.78 -11.84 6.85
C GLU A 110 14.21 -12.73 7.99
#